data_7e7d31bf5c321f618f345e2f7c83d549
#
_entry.id   7e7d31bf5c321f618f345e2f7c83d549
#
_cell.length_a   1.000
_cell.length_b   1.000
_cell.length_c   1.000
_cell.angle_alpha   90.00
_cell.angle_beta   90.00
_cell.angle_gamma   90.00
#
_symmetry.space_group_name_H-M   'P 1'
#
loop_
_entity.id
_entity.type
_entity.pdbx_description
1 polymer ?
#
loop_
_entity_poly.entity_id
_entity_poly.type
_entity_poly.pdbx_seq_one_letter_code
_entity_poly.pdbx_strand_id
1 'polypeptide(L)'
;MDDKEKSIGISNYYTKEEIDEVLSYATITPAVIQNENHIYYQNTELQDYVSQYGIIIESWYPFGGRGHTSENFNNETIKKIAEKYNKTSAQIILRWQLQAGYIVIPCSSNPDHIAENYDIFNFELSEEDMNNIADINISQRYENR
;
A
#
# COMPACT_ATOMS: atom_id res chain seq x y z
N MET A 1 -10.79 15.05 29.99
CA MET A 1 -10.11 13.87 29.43
C MET A 1 -8.72 14.31 29.09
N ASP A 2 -7.70 13.66 29.65
CA ASP A 2 -6.32 13.90 29.21
C ASP A 2 -6.21 13.32 27.81
N ASP A 3 -6.12 14.19 26.79
CA ASP A 3 -5.93 13.82 25.40
C ASP A 3 -4.52 13.20 25.22
N LYS A 4 -4.39 11.91 25.57
CA LYS A 4 -3.13 11.20 25.43
C LYS A 4 -2.87 10.77 23.98
N GLU A 5 -3.94 10.57 23.21
CA GLU A 5 -3.87 10.15 21.81
C GLU A 5 -4.31 11.30 20.90
N LYS A 6 -3.46 11.61 19.90
CA LYS A 6 -3.75 12.65 18.91
C LYS A 6 -4.48 12.15 17.69
N SER A 7 -4.37 10.84 17.40
CA SER A 7 -5.03 10.16 16.29
C SER A 7 -5.22 8.69 16.60
N ILE A 8 -6.18 8.07 15.94
CA ILE A 8 -6.46 6.64 16.02
C ILE A 8 -6.37 6.01 14.64
N GLY A 9 -6.14 4.71 14.59
CA GLY A 9 -6.18 3.89 13.38
C GLY A 9 -6.95 2.61 13.63
N ILE A 10 -7.39 1.99 12.55
CA ILE A 10 -8.02 0.67 12.52
C ILE A 10 -7.25 -0.25 11.59
N SER A 11 -7.55 -1.55 11.60
CA SER A 11 -6.90 -2.49 10.68
C SER A 11 -7.84 -3.61 10.24
N ASN A 12 -7.62 -4.13 9.03
CA ASN A 12 -8.40 -5.22 8.44
C ASN A 12 -9.89 -4.89 8.21
N TYR A 13 -10.15 -3.69 7.73
CA TYR A 13 -11.45 -3.23 7.24
C TYR A 13 -11.37 -3.05 5.73
N TYR A 14 -12.13 -3.82 4.96
CA TYR A 14 -11.95 -3.95 3.51
C TYR A 14 -13.16 -3.52 2.69
N THR A 15 -14.31 -3.27 3.34
CA THR A 15 -15.55 -2.89 2.66
C THR A 15 -16.05 -1.52 3.12
N LYS A 16 -16.84 -0.88 2.26
CA LYS A 16 -17.49 0.41 2.58
C LYS A 16 -18.42 0.27 3.77
N GLU A 17 -19.15 -0.84 3.84
CA GLU A 17 -20.09 -1.15 4.90
C GLU A 17 -19.41 -1.26 6.26
N GLU A 18 -18.26 -1.90 6.32
CA GLU A 18 -17.44 -1.99 7.55
C GLU A 18 -16.94 -0.61 7.99
N ILE A 19 -16.55 0.24 7.04
CA ILE A 19 -16.12 1.63 7.34
C ILE A 19 -17.30 2.47 7.84
N ASP A 20 -18.46 2.38 7.18
CA ASP A 20 -19.67 3.08 7.59
C ASP A 20 -20.11 2.69 9.01
N GLU A 21 -20.01 1.40 9.34
CA GLU A 21 -20.27 0.91 10.69
C GLU A 21 -19.33 1.58 11.70
N VAL A 22 -18.01 1.58 11.45
CA VAL A 22 -17.05 2.26 12.34
C VAL A 22 -17.38 3.75 12.48
N LEU A 23 -17.61 4.45 11.37
CA LEU A 23 -17.88 5.89 11.38
C LEU A 23 -19.20 6.23 12.10
N SER A 24 -20.17 5.32 12.14
CA SER A 24 -21.46 5.54 12.79
C SER A 24 -21.38 5.71 14.31
N TYR A 25 -20.37 5.12 14.96
CA TYR A 25 -20.18 5.21 16.42
C TYR A 25 -18.85 5.88 16.83
N ALA A 26 -17.94 6.11 15.89
CA ALA A 26 -16.67 6.74 16.19
C ALA A 26 -16.86 8.22 16.56
N THR A 27 -16.32 8.62 17.70
CA THR A 27 -16.27 10.04 18.10
C THR A 27 -15.09 10.78 17.50
N ILE A 28 -14.07 10.05 17.06
CA ILE A 28 -12.88 10.55 16.35
C ILE A 28 -12.74 9.70 15.08
N THR A 29 -12.71 10.36 13.93
CA THR A 29 -12.46 9.67 12.65
C THR A 29 -11.07 9.03 12.66
N PRO A 30 -10.93 7.73 12.34
CA PRO A 30 -9.62 7.11 12.18
C PRO A 30 -8.79 7.86 11.12
N ALA A 31 -7.51 8.09 11.38
CA ALA A 31 -6.62 8.73 10.43
C ALA A 31 -6.06 7.72 9.42
N VAL A 32 -5.95 6.45 9.82
CA VAL A 32 -5.29 5.38 9.06
C VAL A 32 -6.10 4.10 9.15
N ILE A 33 -6.14 3.37 8.04
CA ILE A 33 -6.58 1.97 7.98
C ILE A 33 -5.37 1.13 7.53
N GLN A 34 -4.88 0.23 8.38
CA GLN A 34 -3.82 -0.68 8.00
C GLN A 34 -4.42 -1.95 7.40
N ASN A 35 -4.23 -2.12 6.09
CA ASN A 35 -4.76 -3.24 5.32
C ASN A 35 -3.66 -3.96 4.53
N GLU A 36 -3.90 -5.24 4.21
CA GLU A 36 -3.14 -5.91 3.17
C GLU A 36 -3.27 -5.14 1.86
N ASN A 37 -2.12 -4.74 1.27
CA ASN A 37 -2.10 -3.97 0.04
C ASN A 37 -0.81 -4.22 -0.73
N HIS A 38 -0.92 -4.78 -1.92
CA HIS A 38 0.18 -5.11 -2.82
C HIS A 38 -0.31 -5.14 -4.28
N ILE A 39 0.56 -5.41 -5.24
CA ILE A 39 0.23 -5.28 -6.67
C ILE A 39 -0.95 -6.14 -7.14
N TYR A 40 -1.23 -7.28 -6.50
CA TYR A 40 -2.35 -8.16 -6.82
C TYR A 40 -3.63 -7.88 -6.02
N TYR A 41 -3.51 -7.04 -4.97
CA TYR A 41 -4.63 -6.57 -4.15
C TYR A 41 -4.44 -5.11 -3.75
N GLN A 42 -5.03 -4.20 -4.51
CA GLN A 42 -4.64 -2.78 -4.47
C GLN A 42 -5.57 -1.87 -3.65
N ASN A 43 -6.68 -2.38 -3.12
CA ASN A 43 -7.66 -1.59 -2.34
C ASN A 43 -8.15 -0.29 -3.01
N THR A 44 -8.09 -0.16 -4.32
CA THR A 44 -8.34 1.10 -5.04
C THR A 44 -9.72 1.69 -4.73
N GLU A 45 -10.79 0.88 -4.81
CA GLU A 45 -12.15 1.36 -4.51
C GLU A 45 -12.32 1.80 -3.05
N LEU A 46 -11.66 1.09 -2.13
CA LEU A 46 -11.68 1.46 -0.73
C LEU A 46 -10.88 2.75 -0.49
N GLN A 47 -9.72 2.91 -1.11
CA GLN A 47 -8.91 4.13 -1.04
C GLN A 47 -9.68 5.35 -1.51
N ASP A 48 -10.37 5.25 -2.65
CA ASP A 48 -11.21 6.32 -3.17
C ASP A 48 -12.34 6.68 -2.19
N TYR A 49 -12.97 5.65 -1.59
CA TYR A 49 -14.04 5.84 -0.65
C TYR A 49 -13.58 6.53 0.65
N VAL A 50 -12.51 6.01 1.27
CA VAL A 50 -12.07 6.52 2.58
C VAL A 50 -11.35 7.85 2.49
N SER A 51 -10.80 8.21 1.33
CA SER A 51 -10.17 9.52 1.10
C SER A 51 -11.12 10.69 1.34
N GLN A 52 -12.43 10.50 1.13
CA GLN A 52 -13.47 11.51 1.39
C GLN A 52 -13.56 11.90 2.87
N TYR A 53 -13.11 11.02 3.76
CA TYR A 53 -13.09 11.24 5.21
C TYR A 53 -11.70 11.65 5.71
N GLY A 54 -10.73 11.84 4.81
CA GLY A 54 -9.33 12.12 5.16
C GLY A 54 -8.58 10.93 5.73
N ILE A 55 -9.08 9.70 5.53
CA ILE A 55 -8.46 8.46 5.98
C ILE A 55 -7.49 7.96 4.91
N ILE A 56 -6.31 7.50 5.32
CA ILE A 56 -5.28 6.96 4.42
C ILE A 56 -5.11 5.46 4.69
N ILE A 57 -4.96 4.67 3.62
CA ILE A 57 -4.62 3.25 3.75
C ILE A 57 -3.11 3.11 3.95
N GLU A 58 -2.73 2.41 5.02
CA GLU A 58 -1.37 1.96 5.28
C GLU A 58 -1.22 0.51 4.82
N SER A 59 -0.27 0.28 3.92
CA SER A 59 -0.03 -1.03 3.32
C SER A 59 0.81 -1.89 4.25
N TRP A 60 0.22 -2.92 4.86
CA TRP A 60 1.01 -4.02 5.37
C TRP A 60 1.16 -5.09 4.28
N TYR A 61 2.28 -5.79 4.28
CA TYR A 61 2.70 -6.66 3.18
C TYR A 61 2.86 -5.95 1.82
N PRO A 62 3.54 -4.79 1.74
CA PRO A 62 3.68 -4.05 0.48
C PRO A 62 4.30 -4.88 -0.66
N PHE A 63 5.01 -5.96 -0.32
CA PHE A 63 5.62 -6.92 -1.26
C PHE A 63 4.90 -8.28 -1.29
N GLY A 64 3.66 -8.39 -0.79
CA GLY A 64 2.88 -9.62 -0.77
C GLY A 64 3.13 -10.54 0.44
N GLY A 65 4.05 -10.17 1.35
CA GLY A 65 4.29 -10.93 2.57
C GLY A 65 5.01 -12.26 2.39
N ARG A 66 4.89 -13.13 3.41
CA ARG A 66 5.62 -14.41 3.43
C ARG A 66 5.16 -15.35 2.33
N GLY A 67 6.12 -15.82 1.52
CA GLY A 67 5.88 -16.76 0.44
C GLY A 67 5.49 -16.11 -0.90
N HIS A 68 5.09 -14.83 -0.91
CA HIS A 68 4.60 -14.14 -2.12
C HIS A 68 5.51 -13.00 -2.61
N THR A 69 6.54 -12.62 -1.84
CA THR A 69 7.48 -11.56 -2.22
C THR A 69 8.16 -11.86 -3.57
N SER A 70 8.58 -13.11 -3.78
CA SER A 70 9.20 -13.52 -5.05
C SER A 70 8.26 -13.39 -6.24
N GLU A 71 6.98 -13.71 -6.07
CA GLU A 71 5.96 -13.56 -7.11
C GLU A 71 5.77 -12.08 -7.46
N ASN A 72 5.63 -11.21 -6.47
CA ASN A 72 5.50 -9.77 -6.67
C ASN A 72 6.73 -9.18 -7.39
N PHE A 73 7.95 -9.54 -6.96
CA PHE A 73 9.17 -9.02 -7.55
C PHE A 73 9.44 -9.55 -8.98
N ASN A 74 8.96 -10.74 -9.30
CA ASN A 74 9.11 -11.35 -10.62
C ASN A 74 7.95 -11.07 -11.58
N ASN A 75 6.98 -10.25 -11.20
CA ASN A 75 5.94 -9.82 -12.12
C ASN A 75 6.56 -9.11 -13.33
N GLU A 76 6.19 -9.53 -14.54
CA GLU A 76 6.82 -9.06 -15.78
C GLU A 76 6.63 -7.56 -16.03
N THR A 77 5.48 -6.98 -15.63
CA THR A 77 5.24 -5.54 -15.72
C THR A 77 6.16 -4.77 -14.77
N ILE A 78 6.28 -5.23 -13.52
CA ILE A 78 7.17 -4.62 -12.53
C ILE A 78 8.63 -4.68 -12.99
N LYS A 79 9.10 -5.81 -13.52
CA LYS A 79 10.46 -5.98 -14.03
C LYS A 79 10.77 -5.03 -15.19
N LYS A 80 9.86 -4.91 -16.16
CA LYS A 80 10.04 -3.99 -17.29
C LYS A 80 10.14 -2.53 -16.84
N ILE A 81 9.30 -2.13 -15.88
CA ILE A 81 9.34 -0.79 -15.31
C ILE A 81 10.65 -0.60 -14.52
N ALA A 82 11.09 -1.59 -13.74
CA ALA A 82 12.35 -1.56 -13.02
C ALA A 82 13.56 -1.34 -13.96
N GLU A 83 13.62 -2.05 -15.06
CA GLU A 83 14.65 -1.87 -16.10
C GLU A 83 14.61 -0.45 -16.68
N LYS A 84 13.41 0.08 -17.01
CA LYS A 84 13.22 1.42 -17.57
C LYS A 84 13.80 2.52 -16.67
N TYR A 85 13.61 2.40 -15.35
CA TYR A 85 14.08 3.40 -14.38
C TYR A 85 15.45 3.07 -13.77
N ASN A 86 16.08 1.95 -14.14
CA ASN A 86 17.29 1.42 -13.52
C ASN A 86 17.14 1.32 -11.98
N LYS A 87 16.02 0.75 -11.55
CA LYS A 87 15.64 0.53 -10.16
C LYS A 87 15.33 -0.93 -9.93
N THR A 88 15.20 -1.34 -8.67
CA THR A 88 14.78 -2.71 -8.33
C THR A 88 13.25 -2.82 -8.34
N SER A 89 12.73 -4.05 -8.44
CA SER A 89 11.30 -4.33 -8.30
C SER A 89 10.72 -3.80 -6.98
N ALA A 90 11.48 -3.92 -5.89
CA ALA A 90 11.10 -3.39 -4.58
C ALA A 90 10.89 -1.87 -4.62
N GLN A 91 11.85 -1.14 -5.21
CA GLN A 91 11.76 0.31 -5.35
C GLN A 91 10.57 0.75 -6.22
N ILE A 92 10.29 0.03 -7.31
CA ILE A 92 9.13 0.32 -8.18
C ILE A 92 7.82 0.13 -7.40
N ILE A 93 7.67 -0.99 -6.67
CA ILE A 93 6.45 -1.29 -5.90
C ILE A 93 6.23 -0.25 -4.80
N LEU A 94 7.28 0.13 -4.08
CA LEU A 94 7.17 1.16 -3.03
C LEU A 94 6.84 2.53 -3.62
N ARG A 95 7.49 2.91 -4.72
CA ARG A 95 7.24 4.19 -5.38
C ARG A 95 5.82 4.27 -5.93
N TRP A 96 5.33 3.19 -6.54
CA TRP A 96 3.94 3.09 -7.00
C TRP A 96 2.96 3.31 -5.84
N GLN A 97 3.14 2.63 -4.70
CA GLN A 97 2.23 2.78 -3.57
C GLN A 97 2.21 4.22 -3.03
N LEU A 98 3.38 4.86 -2.92
CA LEU A 98 3.45 6.28 -2.51
C LEU A 98 2.72 7.20 -3.49
N GLN A 99 2.92 7.01 -4.80
CA GLN A 99 2.23 7.82 -5.82
C GLN A 99 0.73 7.54 -5.88
N ALA A 100 0.29 6.34 -5.54
CA ALA A 100 -1.12 5.98 -5.39
C ALA A 100 -1.75 6.48 -4.08
N GLY A 101 -0.98 7.15 -3.20
CA GLY A 101 -1.49 7.76 -1.97
C GLY A 101 -1.52 6.83 -0.76
N TYR A 102 -0.84 5.68 -0.80
CA TYR A 102 -0.72 4.77 0.35
C TYR A 102 0.47 5.13 1.24
N ILE A 103 0.34 4.83 2.53
CA ILE A 103 1.48 4.77 3.45
C ILE A 103 2.09 3.38 3.32
N VAL A 104 3.43 3.29 3.23
CA VAL A 104 4.15 2.00 3.11
C VAL A 104 5.04 1.75 4.30
N ILE A 105 5.02 0.52 4.80
CA ILE A 105 5.84 0.06 5.94
C ILE A 105 6.64 -1.18 5.55
N PRO A 106 7.63 -1.06 4.61
CA PRO A 106 8.47 -2.18 4.25
C PRO A 106 9.33 -2.62 5.42
N CYS A 107 9.50 -3.93 5.57
CA CYS A 107 10.31 -4.52 6.63
C CYS A 107 11.50 -5.27 6.03
N SER A 108 12.70 -5.03 6.56
CA SER A 108 13.89 -5.83 6.27
C SER A 108 14.84 -5.84 7.46
N SER A 109 15.56 -6.94 7.64
CA SER A 109 16.71 -7.03 8.56
C SER A 109 18.05 -6.86 7.85
N ASN A 110 18.05 -6.76 6.51
CA ASN A 110 19.24 -6.52 5.70
C ASN A 110 19.47 -5.01 5.54
N PRO A 111 20.61 -4.45 6.00
CA PRO A 111 20.91 -3.02 5.87
C PRO A 111 20.87 -2.50 4.43
N ASP A 112 21.31 -3.31 3.45
CA ASP A 112 21.30 -2.93 2.04
C ASP A 112 19.87 -2.78 1.51
N HIS A 113 18.98 -3.69 1.87
CA HIS A 113 17.56 -3.58 1.52
C HIS A 113 16.87 -2.40 2.22
N ILE A 114 17.28 -2.07 3.45
CA ILE A 114 16.74 -0.89 4.15
C ILE A 114 17.12 0.39 3.40
N ALA A 115 18.39 0.51 3.00
CA ALA A 115 18.88 1.64 2.22
C ALA A 115 18.18 1.72 0.85
N GLU A 116 18.04 0.58 0.15
CA GLU A 116 17.33 0.46 -1.12
C GLU A 116 15.86 0.89 -1.00
N ASN A 117 15.15 0.41 0.01
CA ASN A 117 13.74 0.76 0.26
C ASN A 117 13.54 2.25 0.54
N TYR A 118 14.54 2.93 1.05
CA TYR A 118 14.50 4.38 1.28
C TYR A 118 14.86 5.19 0.03
N ASP A 119 15.60 4.63 -0.93
CA ASP A 119 16.03 5.29 -2.18
C ASP A 119 14.92 5.28 -3.25
N ILE A 120 13.76 5.84 -2.93
CA ILE A 120 12.55 5.87 -3.76
C ILE A 120 12.01 7.28 -4.01
N PHE A 121 12.70 8.32 -3.53
CA PHE A 121 12.26 9.71 -3.64
C PHE A 121 12.94 10.49 -4.77
N ASN A 122 13.89 9.89 -5.47
CA ASN A 122 14.70 10.51 -6.52
C ASN A 122 14.21 10.19 -7.95
N PHE A 123 13.06 9.53 -8.11
CA PHE A 123 12.42 9.25 -9.38
C PHE A 123 10.90 9.25 -9.22
N GLU A 124 10.20 9.31 -10.35
CA GLU A 124 8.74 9.29 -10.41
C GLU A 124 8.29 8.39 -11.56
N LEU A 125 7.27 7.55 -11.30
CA LEU A 125 6.65 6.71 -12.31
C LEU A 125 5.74 7.56 -13.18
N SER A 126 5.77 7.31 -14.50
CA SER A 126 4.85 7.95 -15.43
C SER A 126 3.40 7.50 -15.19
N GLU A 127 2.43 8.27 -15.68
CA GLU A 127 1.02 7.89 -15.63
C GLU A 127 0.77 6.54 -16.33
N GLU A 128 1.44 6.29 -17.45
CA GLU A 128 1.38 5.00 -18.15
C GLU A 128 1.86 3.85 -17.27
N ASP A 129 2.98 4.02 -16.57
CA ASP A 129 3.51 2.98 -15.68
C ASP A 129 2.60 2.76 -14.46
N MET A 130 2.02 3.83 -13.91
CA MET A 130 1.03 3.73 -12.85
C MET A 130 -0.20 2.93 -13.29
N ASN A 131 -0.71 3.18 -14.50
CA ASN A 131 -1.84 2.45 -15.08
C ASN A 131 -1.48 0.98 -15.35
N ASN A 132 -0.29 0.72 -15.89
CA ASN A 132 0.19 -0.65 -16.13
C ASN A 132 0.29 -1.45 -14.81
N ILE A 133 0.67 -0.82 -13.70
CA ILE A 133 0.68 -1.47 -12.39
C ILE A 133 -0.76 -1.65 -11.86
N ALA A 134 -1.64 -0.68 -12.07
CA ALA A 134 -3.05 -0.81 -11.69
C ALA A 134 -3.71 -2.01 -12.36
N ASP A 135 -3.37 -2.31 -13.61
CA ASP A 135 -3.88 -3.45 -14.38
C ASP A 135 -3.43 -4.84 -13.84
N ILE A 136 -2.44 -4.89 -12.94
CA ILE A 136 -2.02 -6.14 -12.29
C ILE A 136 -3.05 -6.60 -11.25
N ASN A 137 -3.89 -5.70 -10.74
CA ASN A 137 -4.85 -6.00 -9.68
C ASN A 137 -5.83 -7.09 -10.10
N ILE A 138 -5.87 -8.16 -9.32
CA ILE A 138 -6.81 -9.28 -9.49
C ILE A 138 -7.67 -9.50 -8.25
N SER A 139 -7.64 -8.56 -7.31
CA SER A 139 -8.38 -8.62 -6.04
C SER A 139 -8.07 -9.88 -5.22
N GLN A 140 -6.84 -10.37 -5.31
CA GLN A 140 -6.39 -11.57 -4.61
C GLN A 140 -5.67 -11.22 -3.32
N ARG A 141 -6.31 -11.46 -2.18
CA ARG A 141 -5.68 -11.39 -0.86
C ARG A 141 -4.91 -12.69 -0.58
N TYR A 142 -3.80 -12.55 0.13
CA TYR A 142 -3.00 -13.70 0.59
C TYR A 142 -3.33 -14.11 2.03
N GLU A 143 -3.87 -13.19 2.83
CA GLU A 143 -4.21 -13.43 4.23
C GLU A 143 -5.71 -13.24 4.48
N ASN A 144 -6.33 -14.22 5.13
CA ASN A 144 -7.74 -14.19 5.54
C ASN A 144 -7.85 -13.81 7.03
N ARG A 145 -7.51 -12.58 7.37
CA ARG A 145 -7.65 -12.04 8.73
C ARG A 145 -8.76 -11.01 8.79
#